data_8f59a784c9eb1852c8d8c4ef31701bca
#
_entry.id   8f59a784c9eb1852c8d8c4ef31701bca
#
_cell.length_a   1.000
_cell.length_b   1.000
_cell.length_c   1.000
_cell.angle_alpha   90.00
_cell.angle_beta   90.00
_cell.angle_gamma   90.00
#
_symmetry.space_group_name_H-M   'P 1'
#
loop_
_entity.id
_entity.type
_entity.pdbx_description
1 polymer ?
#
loop_
_entity_poly.entity_id
_entity_poly.type
_entity_poly.pdbx_seq_one_letter_code
_entity_poly.pdbx_strand_id
1 'polypeptide(L)'
;MGFGTHRHDNMEIISIPLSGDLEHKDSMGTTAVIKQGEIQVMSAGTGIFHSEYNKNKDQEVKFLQIWVVPNKKDVTPRYDQVEIGQILEPNKFSQILSPNPEDRGVWIHQDAWFHLGTFDTDTQTSYEIRKEGNGVYAFVLEGSAQIEDQPLEERDGLGIWSNHTVQAVSYTH
;
A
#
# COMPACT_ATOMS: atom_id res chain seq x y z
N MET A 1 -8.46 9.53 18.47
CA MET A 1 -8.65 8.06 18.43
C MET A 1 -7.48 7.49 17.67
N GLY A 2 -6.98 6.29 18.02
CA GLY A 2 -5.81 5.68 17.39
C GLY A 2 -5.39 4.40 18.10
N PHE A 3 -4.24 3.88 17.71
CA PHE A 3 -3.62 2.68 18.26
C PHE A 3 -2.47 3.07 19.21
N GLY A 4 -2.62 2.71 20.49
CA GLY A 4 -1.58 2.94 21.49
C GLY A 4 -0.30 2.14 21.20
N THR A 5 0.75 2.43 21.95
CA THR A 5 2.06 1.77 21.74
C THR A 5 1.93 0.26 21.82
N HIS A 6 2.38 -0.41 20.75
CA HIS A 6 2.41 -1.87 20.62
C HIS A 6 3.66 -2.29 19.84
N ARG A 7 4.00 -3.58 19.92
CA ARG A 7 5.22 -4.12 19.35
C ARG A 7 4.95 -4.93 18.08
N HIS A 8 5.88 -4.78 17.10
CA HIS A 8 6.01 -5.67 15.96
C HIS A 8 7.45 -6.19 15.87
N ASP A 9 7.60 -7.37 15.28
CA ASP A 9 8.87 -7.90 14.80
C ASP A 9 8.67 -8.68 13.50
N ASN A 10 9.69 -8.70 12.66
CA ASN A 10 9.69 -9.43 11.39
C ASN A 10 8.40 -9.23 10.57
N MET A 11 8.00 -7.96 10.42
CA MET A 11 6.84 -7.53 9.66
C MET A 11 7.16 -6.27 8.88
N GLU A 12 6.74 -6.22 7.64
CA GLU A 12 6.66 -4.99 6.84
C GLU A 12 5.26 -4.40 7.02
N ILE A 13 5.18 -3.19 7.51
CA ILE A 13 3.92 -2.50 7.82
C ILE A 13 3.83 -1.27 6.93
N ILE A 14 2.81 -1.23 6.09
CA ILE A 14 2.61 -0.18 5.10
C ILE A 14 1.34 0.59 5.44
N SER A 15 1.42 1.91 5.52
CA SER A 15 0.26 2.80 5.75
C SER A 15 0.07 3.74 4.56
N ILE A 16 -1.16 3.80 4.05
CA ILE A 16 -1.56 4.67 2.95
C ILE A 16 -2.83 5.42 3.36
N PRO A 17 -2.74 6.69 3.80
CA PRO A 17 -3.91 7.48 4.11
C PRO A 17 -4.75 7.76 2.87
N LEU A 18 -6.04 7.46 2.96
CA LEU A 18 -7.06 7.76 1.96
C LEU A 18 -7.71 9.12 2.22
N SER A 19 -7.78 9.53 3.49
CA SER A 19 -8.21 10.86 3.91
C SER A 19 -7.67 11.19 5.30
N GLY A 20 -7.45 12.48 5.58
CA GLY A 20 -6.91 12.96 6.85
C GLY A 20 -5.43 12.61 7.04
N ASP A 21 -4.91 12.92 8.23
CA ASP A 21 -3.51 12.80 8.60
C ASP A 21 -3.32 11.73 9.69
N LEU A 22 -2.39 10.81 9.49
CA LEU A 22 -2.01 9.78 10.44
C LEU A 22 -0.69 10.15 11.13
N GLU A 23 -0.70 10.35 12.45
CA GLU A 23 0.53 10.55 13.23
C GLU A 23 1.12 9.19 13.60
N HIS A 24 2.40 8.98 13.29
CA HIS A 24 3.20 7.84 13.67
C HIS A 24 4.29 8.24 14.65
N LYS A 25 4.52 7.42 15.68
CA LYS A 25 5.67 7.52 16.59
C LYS A 25 6.23 6.14 16.87
N ASP A 26 7.55 6.01 16.88
CA ASP A 26 8.21 4.74 17.11
C ASP A 26 9.38 4.80 18.08
N SER A 27 9.87 3.61 18.46
CA SER A 27 11.00 3.44 19.39
C SER A 27 12.37 3.74 18.79
N MET A 28 12.46 4.01 17.49
CA MET A 28 13.68 4.52 16.85
C MET A 28 13.82 6.04 17.02
N GLY A 29 12.77 6.70 17.53
CA GLY A 29 12.70 8.14 17.70
C GLY A 29 12.01 8.87 16.54
N THR A 30 11.44 8.14 15.58
CA THR A 30 10.66 8.75 14.50
C THR A 30 9.36 9.32 15.05
N THR A 31 9.07 10.54 14.67
CA THR A 31 7.75 11.17 14.83
C THR A 31 7.40 11.81 13.50
N ALA A 32 6.38 11.29 12.83
CA ALA A 32 6.00 11.70 11.49
C ALA A 32 4.48 11.85 11.39
N VAL A 33 4.06 12.60 10.39
CA VAL A 33 2.66 12.69 9.98
C VAL A 33 2.58 12.23 8.53
N ILE A 34 1.85 11.15 8.30
CA ILE A 34 1.60 10.60 6.97
C ILE A 34 0.29 11.22 6.47
N LYS A 35 0.35 11.93 5.36
CA LYS A 35 -0.79 12.65 4.77
C LYS A 35 -1.43 11.86 3.64
N GLN A 36 -2.64 12.23 3.28
CA GLN A 36 -3.23 11.77 2.01
C GLN A 36 -2.27 12.09 0.84
N GLY A 37 -2.06 11.12 -0.04
CA GLY A 37 -1.09 11.23 -1.15
C GLY A 37 0.34 10.82 -0.77
N GLU A 38 0.55 10.30 0.41
CA GLU A 38 1.82 9.72 0.86
C GLU A 38 1.66 8.22 1.14
N ILE A 39 2.77 7.49 1.06
CA ILE A 39 2.92 6.11 1.51
C ILE A 39 4.02 6.04 2.55
N GLN A 40 3.80 5.27 3.58
CA GLN A 40 4.77 4.99 4.63
C GLN A 40 5.05 3.49 4.71
N VAL A 41 6.28 3.12 5.00
CA VAL A 41 6.65 1.77 5.38
C VAL A 41 7.49 1.77 6.67
N MET A 42 7.19 0.81 7.53
CA MET A 42 7.99 0.46 8.69
C MET A 42 8.39 -1.01 8.62
N SER A 43 9.68 -1.28 8.43
CA SER A 43 10.21 -2.63 8.55
C SER A 43 10.52 -2.89 10.03
N ALA A 44 9.79 -3.79 10.66
CA ALA A 44 9.92 -4.04 12.10
C ALA A 44 11.19 -4.81 12.48
N GLY A 45 11.72 -5.63 11.56
CA GLY A 45 13.00 -6.33 11.74
C GLY A 45 13.14 -7.03 13.10
N THR A 46 14.21 -6.75 13.85
CA THR A 46 14.47 -7.32 15.18
C THR A 46 13.48 -6.88 16.26
N GLY A 47 12.65 -5.90 15.98
CA GLY A 47 11.59 -5.44 16.87
C GLY A 47 11.52 -3.92 16.96
N ILE A 48 10.29 -3.42 16.94
CA ILE A 48 9.98 -2.01 17.09
C ILE A 48 8.67 -1.85 17.90
N PHE A 49 8.59 -0.79 18.68
CA PHE A 49 7.35 -0.33 19.28
C PHE A 49 6.88 0.90 18.52
N HIS A 50 5.61 0.98 18.20
CA HIS A 50 5.05 2.17 17.58
C HIS A 50 3.64 2.46 18.06
N SER A 51 3.16 3.65 17.74
CA SER A 51 1.78 4.10 17.95
C SER A 51 1.32 4.91 16.76
N GLU A 52 0.04 4.86 16.47
CA GLU A 52 -0.60 5.55 15.35
C GLU A 52 -1.86 6.26 15.83
N TYR A 53 -1.97 7.55 15.56
CA TYR A 53 -3.10 8.35 15.98
C TYR A 53 -3.61 9.25 14.86
N ASN A 54 -4.92 9.50 14.88
CA ASN A 54 -5.48 10.57 14.08
C ASN A 54 -4.87 11.91 14.52
N LYS A 55 -4.16 12.58 13.62
CA LYS A 55 -3.56 13.89 13.88
C LYS A 55 -4.57 15.01 13.87
N ASN A 56 -5.69 14.83 13.17
CA ASN A 56 -6.70 15.83 13.00
C ASN A 56 -7.60 15.91 14.26
N LYS A 57 -8.08 17.12 14.57
CA LYS A 57 -9.01 17.32 15.69
C LYS A 57 -10.47 17.10 15.28
N ASP A 58 -10.81 17.55 14.06
CA ASP A 58 -12.19 17.67 13.59
C ASP A 58 -12.44 16.89 12.28
N GLN A 59 -11.50 16.04 11.88
CA GLN A 59 -11.58 15.23 10.66
C GLN A 59 -11.23 13.78 10.98
N GLU A 60 -11.91 12.84 10.35
CA GLU A 60 -11.52 11.42 10.39
C GLU A 60 -10.23 11.19 9.60
N VAL A 61 -9.44 10.23 10.06
CA VAL A 61 -8.41 9.60 9.24
C VAL A 61 -8.92 8.26 8.75
N LYS A 62 -8.86 8.04 7.42
CA LYS A 62 -9.11 6.75 6.77
C LYS A 62 -7.83 6.34 6.08
N PHE A 63 -7.37 5.14 6.32
CA PHE A 63 -6.12 4.65 5.72
C PHE A 63 -6.15 3.13 5.53
N LEU A 64 -5.36 2.67 4.60
CA LEU A 64 -5.03 1.26 4.49
C LEU A 64 -3.83 0.99 5.39
N GLN A 65 -3.91 -0.09 6.16
CA GLN A 65 -2.75 -0.68 6.82
C GLN A 65 -2.56 -2.09 6.29
N ILE A 66 -1.41 -2.34 5.69
CA ILE A 66 -1.11 -3.58 5.01
C ILE A 66 0.11 -4.19 5.66
N TRP A 67 -0.01 -5.44 6.08
CA TRP A 67 1.09 -6.21 6.66
C TRP A 67 1.58 -7.24 5.67
N VAL A 68 2.89 -7.22 5.43
CA VAL A 68 3.55 -8.18 4.55
C VAL A 68 4.63 -8.92 5.35
N VAL A 69 4.56 -10.25 5.34
CA VAL A 69 5.59 -11.07 5.99
C VAL A 69 6.87 -10.96 5.16
N PRO A 70 8.00 -10.51 5.73
CA PRO A 70 9.23 -10.35 4.97
C PRO A 70 9.87 -11.70 4.60
N ASN A 71 10.62 -11.71 3.50
CA ASN A 71 11.46 -12.85 3.10
C ASN A 71 12.83 -12.85 3.82
N LYS A 72 13.17 -11.75 4.52
CA LYS A 72 14.41 -11.59 5.29
C LYS A 72 14.07 -11.21 6.72
N LYS A 73 14.52 -12.04 7.66
CA LYS A 73 14.28 -11.84 9.10
C LYS A 73 15.42 -11.10 9.78
N ASP A 74 15.10 -10.57 10.96
CA ASP A 74 16.05 -9.96 11.90
C ASP A 74 16.88 -8.82 11.28
N VAL A 75 16.29 -8.11 10.33
CA VAL A 75 16.87 -6.91 9.75
C VAL A 75 16.84 -5.76 10.76
N THR A 76 17.69 -4.76 10.57
CA THR A 76 17.60 -3.53 11.34
C THR A 76 16.26 -2.85 11.07
N PRO A 77 15.51 -2.47 12.12
CA PRO A 77 14.28 -1.70 11.94
C PRO A 77 14.51 -0.43 11.14
N ARG A 78 13.58 -0.08 10.28
CA ARG A 78 13.65 1.13 9.46
C ARG A 78 12.27 1.77 9.25
N TYR A 79 12.29 3.03 8.96
CA TYR A 79 11.13 3.83 8.57
C TYR A 79 11.43 4.56 7.27
N ASP A 80 10.43 4.64 6.39
CA ASP A 80 10.50 5.42 5.17
C ASP A 80 9.12 5.97 4.80
N GLN A 81 9.08 7.16 4.18
CA GLN A 81 7.85 7.84 3.80
C GLN A 81 8.09 8.68 2.56
N VAL A 82 7.22 8.54 1.57
CA VAL A 82 7.35 9.21 0.27
C VAL A 82 6.02 9.78 -0.18
N GLU A 83 6.05 10.97 -0.79
CA GLU A 83 4.91 11.53 -1.52
C GLU A 83 4.74 10.78 -2.85
N ILE A 84 3.55 10.21 -3.09
CA ILE A 84 3.25 9.42 -4.28
C ILE A 84 2.50 10.20 -5.35
N GLY A 85 1.98 11.39 -5.05
CA GLY A 85 1.21 12.21 -6.00
C GLY A 85 1.94 12.49 -7.31
N GLN A 86 3.27 12.66 -7.27
CA GLN A 86 4.10 12.87 -8.47
C GLN A 86 4.47 11.56 -9.19
N ILE A 87 4.21 10.41 -8.59
CA ILE A 87 4.46 9.10 -9.18
C ILE A 87 3.24 8.62 -9.97
N LEU A 88 2.05 9.01 -9.52
CA LEU A 88 0.78 8.55 -10.09
C LEU A 88 0.55 9.17 -11.47
N GLU A 89 0.24 8.32 -12.45
CA GLU A 89 -0.14 8.71 -13.81
C GLU A 89 -1.60 8.31 -14.07
N PRO A 90 -2.40 9.19 -14.70
CA PRO A 90 -3.79 8.86 -15.06
C PRO A 90 -3.87 7.61 -15.94
N ASN A 91 -4.84 6.77 -15.69
CA ASN A 91 -5.14 5.55 -16.48
C ASN A 91 -3.98 4.55 -16.52
N LYS A 92 -3.14 4.52 -15.48
CA LYS A 92 -2.03 3.57 -15.34
C LYS A 92 -1.91 3.03 -13.94
N PHE A 93 -1.42 1.81 -13.83
CA PHE A 93 -0.93 1.25 -12.58
C PHE A 93 0.48 1.79 -12.29
N SER A 94 0.58 2.79 -11.44
CA SER A 94 1.84 3.40 -11.02
C SER A 94 2.43 2.65 -9.83
N GLN A 95 3.69 2.23 -9.92
CA GLN A 95 4.39 1.54 -8.84
C GLN A 95 4.68 2.51 -7.69
N ILE A 96 4.25 2.16 -6.50
CA ILE A 96 4.44 2.95 -5.26
C ILE A 96 5.28 2.21 -4.21
N LEU A 97 5.50 0.90 -4.41
CA LEU A 97 6.34 0.07 -3.54
C LEU A 97 6.93 -1.09 -4.34
N SER A 98 8.17 -1.46 -4.03
CA SER A 98 8.87 -2.60 -4.63
C SER A 98 9.88 -3.24 -3.66
N PRO A 99 10.54 -4.36 -4.03
CA PRO A 99 11.67 -4.90 -3.25
C PRO A 99 12.99 -4.16 -3.48
N ASN A 100 13.07 -3.24 -4.42
CA ASN A 100 14.30 -2.57 -4.81
C ASN A 100 14.36 -1.14 -4.25
N PRO A 101 15.35 -0.78 -3.40
CA PRO A 101 15.47 0.56 -2.83
C PRO A 101 15.77 1.67 -3.85
N GLU A 102 16.20 1.33 -5.07
CA GLU A 102 16.48 2.30 -6.15
C GLU A 102 15.22 2.62 -6.99
N ASP A 103 14.13 1.91 -6.79
CA ASP A 103 12.88 2.17 -7.47
C ASP A 103 12.15 3.38 -6.88
N ARG A 104 11.17 3.90 -7.65
CA ARG A 104 10.27 4.94 -7.13
C ARG A 104 9.36 4.38 -6.06
N GLY A 105 9.03 5.21 -5.09
CA GLY A 105 8.18 4.87 -3.94
C GLY A 105 9.01 4.35 -2.76
N VAL A 106 8.39 3.55 -1.91
CA VAL A 106 9.04 2.90 -0.78
C VAL A 106 9.43 1.45 -1.12
N TRP A 107 10.29 0.82 -0.31
CA TRP A 107 10.71 -0.56 -0.56
C TRP A 107 10.56 -1.43 0.68
N ILE A 108 10.43 -2.75 0.48
CA ILE A 108 10.27 -3.75 1.54
C ILE A 108 11.16 -4.98 1.32
N HIS A 109 11.36 -5.74 2.38
CA HIS A 109 12.06 -7.03 2.34
C HIS A 109 11.12 -8.17 1.91
N GLN A 110 10.46 -8.04 0.76
CA GLN A 110 9.67 -9.11 0.16
C GLN A 110 9.58 -8.89 -1.35
N ASP A 111 9.50 -9.97 -2.12
CA ASP A 111 9.27 -9.93 -3.56
C ASP A 111 7.80 -9.59 -3.87
N ALA A 112 7.41 -8.39 -3.49
CA ALA A 112 6.07 -7.84 -3.69
C ALA A 112 6.14 -6.42 -4.24
N TRP A 113 5.20 -6.09 -5.10
CA TRP A 113 5.08 -4.78 -5.76
C TRP A 113 3.67 -4.25 -5.53
N PHE A 114 3.57 -3.00 -5.10
CA PHE A 114 2.29 -2.32 -4.97
C PHE A 114 2.16 -1.27 -6.05
N HIS A 115 1.02 -1.28 -6.69
CA HIS A 115 0.66 -0.30 -7.70
C HIS A 115 -0.66 0.36 -7.29
N LEU A 116 -0.75 1.64 -7.54
CA LEU A 116 -1.98 2.41 -7.38
C LEU A 116 -2.34 3.02 -8.74
N GLY A 117 -3.61 3.04 -9.08
CA GLY A 117 -4.10 3.63 -10.32
C GLY A 117 -5.47 4.26 -10.14
N THR A 118 -5.68 5.35 -10.87
CA THR A 118 -7.00 5.97 -11.06
C THR A 118 -7.33 5.91 -12.54
N PHE A 119 -8.48 5.41 -12.88
CA PHE A 119 -8.88 5.13 -14.25
C PHE A 119 -10.19 5.86 -14.57
N ASP A 120 -10.26 6.45 -15.77
CA ASP A 120 -11.49 6.98 -16.30
C ASP A 120 -12.47 5.83 -16.61
N THR A 121 -13.76 6.15 -16.71
CA THR A 121 -14.81 5.17 -17.05
C THR A 121 -14.49 4.44 -18.35
N ASP A 122 -14.82 3.15 -18.39
CA ASP A 122 -14.64 2.26 -19.53
C ASP A 122 -13.17 2.12 -20.01
N THR A 123 -12.21 2.48 -19.15
CA THR A 123 -10.80 2.27 -19.45
C THR A 123 -10.45 0.80 -19.30
N GLN A 124 -9.93 0.21 -20.38
CA GLN A 124 -9.39 -1.14 -20.38
C GLN A 124 -7.87 -1.07 -20.16
N THR A 125 -7.37 -1.87 -19.25
CA THR A 125 -5.94 -1.95 -18.95
C THR A 125 -5.54 -3.37 -18.60
N SER A 126 -4.24 -3.63 -18.59
CA SER A 126 -3.68 -4.90 -18.17
C SER A 126 -2.56 -4.69 -17.16
N TYR A 127 -2.41 -5.62 -16.24
CA TYR A 127 -1.32 -5.66 -15.28
C TYR A 127 -0.45 -6.89 -15.50
N GLU A 128 0.85 -6.67 -15.70
CA GLU A 128 1.83 -7.75 -15.84
C GLU A 128 2.40 -8.14 -14.48
N ILE A 129 2.37 -9.43 -14.16
CA ILE A 129 2.93 -9.96 -12.92
C ILE A 129 4.45 -9.84 -12.96
N ARG A 130 5.03 -9.16 -11.98
CA ARG A 130 6.46 -8.77 -11.95
C ARG A 130 7.42 -9.92 -11.74
N LYS A 131 6.96 -11.02 -11.15
CA LYS A 131 7.78 -12.19 -10.84
C LYS A 131 6.98 -13.46 -11.07
N GLU A 132 7.57 -14.40 -11.79
CA GLU A 132 7.00 -15.73 -12.00
C GLU A 132 6.72 -16.41 -10.66
N GLY A 133 5.54 -17.02 -10.53
CA GLY A 133 5.07 -17.67 -9.31
C GLY A 133 4.37 -16.73 -8.32
N ASN A 134 4.40 -15.41 -8.53
CA ASN A 134 3.59 -14.49 -7.76
C ASN A 134 2.12 -14.51 -8.23
N GLY A 135 1.22 -14.11 -7.32
CA GLY A 135 -0.15 -13.75 -7.64
C GLY A 135 -0.37 -12.24 -7.60
N VAL A 136 -1.57 -11.82 -7.94
CA VAL A 136 -2.06 -10.44 -7.79
C VAL A 136 -3.20 -10.43 -6.78
N TYR A 137 -3.19 -9.46 -5.88
CA TYR A 137 -4.33 -9.09 -5.07
C TYR A 137 -4.81 -7.72 -5.53
N ALA A 138 -5.94 -7.68 -6.20
CA ALA A 138 -6.60 -6.44 -6.63
C ALA A 138 -7.59 -6.00 -5.56
N PHE A 139 -7.63 -4.70 -5.25
CA PHE A 139 -8.54 -4.12 -4.27
C PHE A 139 -9.10 -2.82 -4.80
N VAL A 140 -10.43 -2.72 -4.88
CA VAL A 140 -11.13 -1.52 -5.37
C VAL A 140 -11.28 -0.54 -4.21
N LEU A 141 -10.64 0.61 -4.30
CA LEU A 141 -10.71 1.67 -3.29
C LEU A 141 -11.99 2.50 -3.41
N GLU A 142 -12.34 2.88 -4.63
CA GLU A 142 -13.50 3.72 -4.98
C GLU A 142 -14.04 3.28 -6.34
N GLY A 143 -15.35 3.38 -6.54
CA GLY A 143 -16.03 3.00 -7.76
C GLY A 143 -16.19 1.50 -7.92
N SER A 144 -16.18 1.03 -9.16
CA SER A 144 -16.29 -0.39 -9.50
C SER A 144 -15.38 -0.76 -10.67
N ALA A 145 -15.02 -2.03 -10.78
CA ALA A 145 -14.20 -2.55 -11.86
C ALA A 145 -14.57 -4.00 -12.19
N GLN A 146 -14.28 -4.42 -13.39
CA GLN A 146 -14.21 -5.84 -13.73
C GLN A 146 -12.74 -6.25 -13.78
N ILE A 147 -12.36 -7.24 -12.99
CA ILE A 147 -11.03 -7.83 -12.98
C ILE A 147 -11.16 -9.26 -13.49
N GLU A 148 -10.53 -9.56 -14.63
CA GLU A 148 -10.84 -10.77 -15.39
C GLU A 148 -12.37 -10.86 -15.64
N ASP A 149 -13.00 -11.95 -15.28
CA ASP A 149 -14.45 -12.15 -15.41
C ASP A 149 -15.24 -11.81 -14.14
N GLN A 150 -14.59 -11.18 -13.13
CA GLN A 150 -15.19 -10.89 -11.83
C GLN A 150 -15.53 -9.39 -11.70
N PRO A 151 -16.80 -9.02 -11.53
CA PRO A 151 -17.18 -7.67 -11.15
C PRO A 151 -16.82 -7.43 -9.68
N LEU A 152 -16.23 -6.28 -9.40
CA LEU A 152 -15.84 -5.82 -8.07
C LEU A 152 -16.44 -4.44 -7.81
N GLU A 153 -17.02 -4.29 -6.64
CA GLU A 153 -17.54 -3.03 -6.13
C GLU A 153 -16.51 -2.38 -5.18
N GLU A 154 -16.81 -1.17 -4.72
CA GLU A 154 -15.98 -0.46 -3.74
C GLU A 154 -15.69 -1.34 -2.51
N ARG A 155 -14.42 -1.46 -2.15
CA ARG A 155 -13.87 -2.27 -1.05
C ARG A 155 -13.87 -3.79 -1.26
N ASP A 156 -14.22 -4.24 -2.46
CA ASP A 156 -14.00 -5.64 -2.80
C ASP A 156 -12.53 -5.92 -3.12
N GLY A 157 -12.12 -7.16 -2.85
CA GLY A 157 -10.78 -7.66 -3.12
C GLY A 157 -10.80 -9.01 -3.82
N LEU A 158 -9.89 -9.19 -4.79
CA LEU A 158 -9.75 -10.41 -5.57
C LEU A 158 -8.30 -10.88 -5.60
N GLY A 159 -8.07 -12.13 -5.20
CA GLY A 159 -6.79 -12.81 -5.37
C GLY A 159 -6.75 -13.60 -6.68
N ILE A 160 -5.69 -13.42 -7.46
CA ILE A 160 -5.48 -14.06 -8.77
C ILE A 160 -4.08 -14.66 -8.78
N TRP A 161 -3.97 -15.92 -9.17
CA TRP A 161 -2.71 -16.62 -9.34
C TRP A 161 -2.75 -17.57 -10.53
N SER A 162 -1.61 -18.03 -10.97
CA SER A 162 -1.44 -18.86 -12.18
C SER A 162 -1.64 -18.12 -13.51
N ASN A 163 -1.71 -16.78 -13.49
CA ASN A 163 -1.73 -15.92 -14.67
C ASN A 163 -0.37 -15.24 -14.84
N HIS A 164 -0.08 -14.75 -16.05
CA HIS A 164 1.05 -13.84 -16.30
C HIS A 164 0.60 -12.38 -16.40
N THR A 165 -0.63 -12.18 -16.86
CA THR A 165 -1.25 -10.89 -17.06
C THR A 165 -2.66 -10.93 -16.51
N VAL A 166 -3.11 -9.84 -15.90
CA VAL A 166 -4.46 -9.64 -15.36
C VAL A 166 -5.12 -8.50 -16.12
N GLN A 167 -6.33 -8.75 -16.63
CA GLN A 167 -7.13 -7.75 -17.34
C GLN A 167 -8.02 -6.99 -16.38
N ALA A 168 -8.15 -5.68 -16.56
CA ALA A 168 -9.01 -4.82 -15.77
C ALA A 168 -9.77 -3.83 -16.65
N VAL A 169 -11.03 -3.62 -16.31
CA VAL A 169 -11.91 -2.58 -16.91
C VAL A 169 -12.52 -1.78 -15.76
N SER A 170 -12.37 -0.47 -15.81
CA SER A 170 -12.98 0.43 -14.81
C SER A 170 -14.41 0.77 -15.20
N TYR A 171 -15.29 0.81 -14.21
CA TYR A 171 -16.65 1.32 -14.34
C TYR A 171 -16.82 2.42 -13.30
N THR A 172 -17.32 3.58 -13.70
CA THR A 172 -17.81 4.60 -12.77
C THR A 172 -19.32 4.69 -12.92
N HIS A 173 -20.01 4.70 -11.82
CA HIS A 173 -21.45 4.99 -11.77
C HIS A 173 -21.68 6.41 -11.28
#